data_b5c1d994fcfdbef3519f331f9618f381
#
_entry.id   b5c1d994fcfdbef3519f331f9618f381
#
_cell.length_a   1.000
_cell.length_b   1.000
_cell.length_c   1.000
_cell.angle_alpha   90.00
_cell.angle_beta   90.00
_cell.angle_gamma   90.00
#
_symmetry.space_group_name_H-M   'P 1'
#
loop_
_entity.id
_entity.type
_entity.pdbx_description
1 polymer ?
#
loop_
_entity_poly.entity_id
_entity_poly.type
_entity_poly.pdbx_seq_one_letter_code
_entity_poly.pdbx_strand_id
1 'polypeptide(L)'
;MQEQLNRYIDEHFEELIRDTREFVSIESTLDETTVCEGAPFGTGIQRALSYALSKGQELGFEVKNYDGYAGTIQYGTEGEQAAILAHVDVVPAIGEWIVPPYSAEIRENRLYGRGSVDDKGPAMACLYAMKAIKESGLPVRNHMRMILGTDEETLARGIYYYLDREKAPAFGFSPDAEFPIIHAEKGTIRFLYHIPEADGDILMIQAGSRLNVVPDQATARLAHVSPDQVQAAISELNTKAVI
;
A
#
# COMPACT_ATOMS: atom_id res chain seq x y z
N MET A 1 22.89 -12.22 -20.82
CA MET A 1 21.49 -11.91 -20.41
C MET A 1 21.48 -11.06 -19.14
N GLN A 2 21.88 -11.58 -17.97
CA GLN A 2 21.86 -10.81 -16.71
C GLN A 2 22.64 -9.49 -16.80
N GLU A 3 23.86 -9.52 -17.33
CA GLU A 3 24.69 -8.31 -17.51
C GLU A 3 24.06 -7.27 -18.42
N GLN A 4 23.31 -7.70 -19.45
CA GLN A 4 22.60 -6.79 -20.36
C GLN A 4 21.43 -6.09 -19.63
N LEU A 5 20.67 -6.84 -18.81
CA LEU A 5 19.58 -6.28 -18.04
C LEU A 5 20.10 -5.33 -16.95
N ASN A 6 21.15 -5.73 -16.23
CA ASN A 6 21.79 -4.87 -15.22
C ASN A 6 22.29 -3.56 -15.84
N ARG A 7 22.98 -3.63 -16.98
CA ARG A 7 23.45 -2.45 -17.70
C ARG A 7 22.29 -1.50 -18.06
N TYR A 8 21.17 -2.06 -18.53
CA TYR A 8 19.99 -1.24 -18.83
C TYR A 8 19.51 -0.48 -17.61
N ILE A 9 19.43 -1.15 -16.46
CA ILE A 9 19.02 -0.51 -15.20
C ILE A 9 20.02 0.56 -14.77
N ASP A 10 21.32 0.29 -14.87
CA ASP A 10 22.37 1.26 -14.53
C ASP A 10 22.28 2.52 -15.42
N GLU A 11 22.04 2.35 -16.72
CA GLU A 11 21.91 3.44 -17.69
C GLU A 11 20.63 4.29 -17.46
N HIS A 12 19.56 3.69 -16.87
CA HIS A 12 18.28 4.36 -16.61
C HIS A 12 18.01 4.61 -15.12
N PHE A 13 19.04 4.48 -14.28
CA PHE A 13 18.87 4.57 -12.83
C PHE A 13 18.33 5.94 -12.38
N GLU A 14 18.83 7.02 -12.95
CA GLU A 14 18.36 8.37 -12.63
C GLU A 14 16.89 8.60 -13.02
N GLU A 15 16.45 7.97 -14.11
CA GLU A 15 15.04 7.99 -14.53
C GLU A 15 14.18 7.22 -13.55
N LEU A 16 14.60 6.02 -13.17
CA LEU A 16 13.93 5.19 -12.16
C LEU A 16 13.77 5.96 -10.84
N ILE A 17 14.82 6.60 -10.37
CA ILE A 17 14.78 7.38 -9.13
C ILE A 17 13.85 8.59 -9.24
N ARG A 18 13.90 9.33 -10.35
CA ARG A 18 12.99 10.44 -10.61
C ARG A 18 11.53 9.99 -10.58
N ASP A 19 11.19 8.94 -11.31
CA ASP A 19 9.83 8.44 -11.43
C ASP A 19 9.34 7.83 -10.10
N THR A 20 10.22 7.18 -9.36
CA THR A 20 9.92 6.72 -7.99
C THR A 20 9.61 7.89 -7.05
N ARG A 21 10.38 8.97 -7.12
CA ARG A 21 10.14 10.17 -6.30
C ARG A 21 8.80 10.83 -6.62
N GLU A 22 8.48 10.97 -7.90
CA GLU A 22 7.19 11.50 -8.33
C GLU A 22 6.05 10.62 -7.81
N PHE A 23 6.18 9.30 -7.89
CA PHE A 23 5.17 8.38 -7.41
C PHE A 23 5.00 8.43 -5.88
N VAL A 24 6.09 8.45 -5.13
CA VAL A 24 6.09 8.57 -3.66
C VAL A 24 5.50 9.92 -3.21
N SER A 25 5.66 10.98 -4.00
CA SER A 25 5.12 12.31 -3.66
C SER A 25 3.59 12.39 -3.71
N ILE A 26 2.92 11.42 -4.30
CA ILE A 26 1.46 11.36 -4.35
C ILE A 26 0.95 10.76 -3.05
N GLU A 27 0.27 11.55 -2.23
CA GLU A 27 -0.47 11.03 -1.09
C GLU A 27 -1.62 10.15 -1.55
N SER A 28 -1.60 8.87 -1.18
CA SER A 28 -2.57 7.85 -1.60
C SER A 28 -3.10 7.04 -0.42
N THR A 29 -3.48 7.72 0.65
CA THR A 29 -4.19 7.14 1.78
C THR A 29 -5.68 6.94 1.46
N LEU A 30 -6.31 5.92 2.05
CA LEU A 30 -7.76 5.75 1.99
C LEU A 30 -8.45 7.02 2.52
N ASP A 31 -9.32 7.59 1.71
CA ASP A 31 -10.11 8.78 2.07
C ASP A 31 -11.56 8.61 1.60
N GLU A 32 -12.40 8.14 2.52
CA GLU A 32 -13.81 7.90 2.26
C GLU A 32 -14.59 9.19 1.93
N THR A 33 -14.06 10.36 2.28
CA THR A 33 -14.71 11.65 2.03
C THR A 33 -14.59 12.12 0.57
N THR A 34 -13.64 11.54 -0.18
CA THR A 34 -13.37 11.87 -1.59
C THR A 34 -13.71 10.73 -2.55
N VAL A 35 -14.43 9.71 -2.07
CA VAL A 35 -14.91 8.61 -2.91
C VAL A 35 -15.87 9.12 -3.99
N CYS A 36 -15.62 8.71 -5.23
CA CYS A 36 -16.47 9.04 -6.38
C CYS A 36 -16.31 7.98 -7.48
N GLU A 37 -17.03 8.14 -8.59
CA GLU A 37 -16.89 7.25 -9.76
C GLU A 37 -15.43 7.24 -10.25
N GLY A 38 -14.86 6.06 -10.42
CA GLY A 38 -13.44 5.87 -10.78
C GLY A 38 -12.44 6.10 -9.65
N ALA A 39 -12.89 6.45 -8.45
CA ALA A 39 -12.07 6.64 -7.25
C ALA A 39 -12.73 5.97 -6.02
N PRO A 40 -12.88 4.64 -6.01
CA PRO A 40 -13.63 3.92 -4.97
C PRO A 40 -13.01 4.00 -3.58
N PHE A 41 -11.74 4.39 -3.47
CA PHE A 41 -11.00 4.51 -2.22
C PHE A 41 -10.46 5.93 -2.00
N GLY A 42 -10.97 6.90 -2.75
CA GLY A 42 -10.59 8.31 -2.67
C GLY A 42 -9.69 8.77 -3.80
N THR A 43 -9.69 10.08 -4.02
CA THR A 43 -9.00 10.71 -5.16
C THR A 43 -7.47 10.63 -5.07
N GLY A 44 -6.90 10.52 -3.87
CA GLY A 44 -5.47 10.35 -3.66
C GLY A 44 -4.97 9.03 -4.26
N ILE A 45 -5.63 7.93 -3.94
CA ILE A 45 -5.35 6.60 -4.48
C ILE A 45 -5.56 6.56 -5.99
N GLN A 46 -6.65 7.17 -6.47
CA GLN A 46 -6.91 7.26 -7.90
C GLN A 46 -5.80 8.00 -8.66
N ARG A 47 -5.25 9.10 -8.11
CA ARG A 47 -4.11 9.81 -8.70
C ARG A 47 -2.87 8.94 -8.76
N ALA A 48 -2.59 8.16 -7.70
CA ALA A 48 -1.46 7.25 -7.67
C ALA A 48 -1.60 6.13 -8.72
N LEU A 49 -2.79 5.53 -8.83
CA LEU A 49 -3.06 4.54 -9.87
C LEU A 49 -2.90 5.13 -11.28
N SER A 50 -3.47 6.31 -11.52
CA SER A 50 -3.35 6.99 -12.82
C SER A 50 -1.90 7.31 -13.16
N TYR A 51 -1.09 7.75 -12.20
CA TYR A 51 0.34 7.97 -12.41
C TYR A 51 1.05 6.68 -12.84
N ALA A 52 0.85 5.59 -12.11
CA ALA A 52 1.51 4.32 -12.43
C ALA A 52 1.11 3.79 -13.82
N LEU A 53 -0.19 3.87 -14.16
CA LEU A 53 -0.68 3.47 -15.49
C LEU A 53 -0.13 4.36 -16.60
N SER A 54 -0.11 5.69 -16.40
CA SER A 54 0.47 6.64 -17.36
C SER A 54 1.95 6.35 -17.57
N LYS A 55 2.69 6.07 -16.49
CA LYS A 55 4.10 5.70 -16.59
C LYS A 55 4.28 4.37 -17.35
N GLY A 56 3.46 3.37 -17.08
CA GLY A 56 3.46 2.12 -17.85
C GLY A 56 3.23 2.37 -19.35
N GLN A 57 2.29 3.24 -19.70
CA GLN A 57 2.01 3.61 -21.08
C GLN A 57 3.18 4.38 -21.73
N GLU A 58 3.79 5.33 -21.03
CA GLU A 58 4.98 6.08 -21.49
C GLU A 58 6.15 5.13 -21.78
N LEU A 59 6.32 4.10 -20.96
CA LEU A 59 7.33 3.04 -21.15
C LEU A 59 6.94 2.02 -22.23
N GLY A 60 5.79 2.22 -22.89
CA GLY A 60 5.33 1.45 -24.03
C GLY A 60 4.71 0.10 -23.69
N PHE A 61 4.08 -0.03 -22.54
CA PHE A 61 3.29 -1.18 -22.13
C PHE A 61 1.80 -0.98 -22.44
N GLU A 62 1.07 -2.09 -22.55
CA GLU A 62 -0.38 -2.07 -22.54
C GLU A 62 -0.85 -1.85 -21.10
N VAL A 63 -1.83 -0.94 -20.93
CA VAL A 63 -2.37 -0.60 -19.60
C VAL A 63 -3.87 -0.72 -19.60
N LYS A 64 -4.44 -1.11 -18.45
CA LYS A 64 -5.89 -1.16 -18.25
C LYS A 64 -6.23 -0.70 -16.83
N ASN A 65 -7.24 0.14 -16.73
CA ASN A 65 -7.83 0.57 -15.46
C ASN A 65 -9.15 -0.19 -15.25
N TYR A 66 -9.33 -0.76 -14.09
CA TYR A 66 -10.54 -1.47 -13.67
C TYR A 66 -11.35 -0.59 -12.72
N ASP A 67 -11.95 0.46 -13.26
CA ASP A 67 -12.85 1.38 -12.57
C ASP A 67 -12.25 2.02 -11.29
N GLY A 68 -10.91 2.17 -11.26
CA GLY A 68 -10.19 2.68 -10.09
C GLY A 68 -9.96 1.67 -8.97
N TYR A 69 -10.52 0.45 -9.07
CA TYR A 69 -10.30 -0.63 -8.09
C TYR A 69 -8.93 -1.30 -8.25
N ALA A 70 -8.46 -1.42 -9.48
CA ALA A 70 -7.16 -1.97 -9.80
C ALA A 70 -6.67 -1.44 -11.14
N GLY A 71 -5.38 -1.63 -11.41
CA GLY A 71 -4.80 -1.40 -12.72
C GLY A 71 -3.90 -2.52 -13.17
N THR A 72 -3.65 -2.63 -14.47
CA THR A 72 -2.65 -3.55 -14.99
C THR A 72 -1.71 -2.88 -15.99
N ILE A 73 -0.45 -3.31 -15.98
CA ILE A 73 0.59 -2.95 -16.93
C ILE A 73 1.13 -4.26 -17.50
N GLN A 74 1.04 -4.45 -18.81
CA GLN A 74 1.30 -5.75 -19.44
C GLN A 74 2.34 -5.67 -20.56
N TYR A 75 3.16 -6.70 -20.64
CA TYR A 75 4.07 -6.97 -21.75
C TYR A 75 3.88 -8.38 -22.31
N GLY A 76 3.61 -8.47 -23.61
CA GLY A 76 3.34 -9.73 -24.28
C GLY A 76 1.91 -10.22 -24.09
N THR A 77 1.54 -11.24 -24.88
CA THR A 77 0.19 -11.85 -24.88
C THR A 77 0.25 -13.37 -24.94
N GLU A 78 1.42 -13.94 -25.21
CA GLU A 78 1.61 -15.37 -25.39
C GLU A 78 1.95 -16.08 -24.08
N GLY A 79 1.65 -17.37 -24.03
CA GLY A 79 1.98 -18.25 -22.91
C GLY A 79 1.11 -18.01 -21.66
N GLU A 80 1.63 -18.47 -20.52
CA GLU A 80 0.97 -18.29 -19.24
C GLU A 80 1.25 -16.91 -18.64
N GLN A 81 0.35 -16.41 -17.84
CA GLN A 81 0.52 -15.13 -17.15
C GLN A 81 1.47 -15.27 -15.96
N ALA A 82 2.60 -14.56 -16.02
CA ALA A 82 3.48 -14.31 -14.90
C ALA A 82 3.10 -12.96 -14.27
N ALA A 83 2.64 -12.95 -13.03
CA ALA A 83 2.18 -11.73 -12.37
C ALA A 83 3.22 -11.13 -11.44
N ILE A 84 3.21 -9.80 -11.36
CA ILE A 84 3.80 -9.00 -10.29
C ILE A 84 2.63 -8.34 -9.60
N LEU A 85 2.41 -8.63 -8.32
CA LEU A 85 1.34 -8.04 -7.53
C LEU A 85 1.92 -6.94 -6.65
N ALA A 86 1.55 -5.71 -6.91
CA ALA A 86 1.95 -4.53 -6.16
C ALA A 86 0.73 -3.69 -5.79
N HIS A 87 0.90 -2.68 -4.95
CA HIS A 87 -0.19 -1.76 -4.62
C HIS A 87 0.25 -0.29 -4.67
N VAL A 88 -0.72 0.61 -4.76
CA VAL A 88 -0.49 2.06 -4.90
C VAL A 88 -0.98 2.86 -3.71
N ASP A 89 -1.83 2.26 -2.87
CA ASP A 89 -2.27 2.87 -1.62
C ASP A 89 -1.18 2.80 -0.56
N VAL A 90 -1.29 3.64 0.44
CA VAL A 90 -0.34 3.70 1.55
C VAL A 90 -1.08 3.96 2.86
N VAL A 91 -0.50 3.48 3.95
CA VAL A 91 -0.98 3.82 5.30
C VAL A 91 -0.79 5.31 5.60
N PRO A 92 -1.63 5.93 6.43
CA PRO A 92 -1.43 7.31 6.87
C PRO A 92 -0.04 7.56 7.46
N ALA A 93 0.50 8.73 7.19
CA ALA A 93 1.76 9.17 7.78
C ALA A 93 1.51 9.76 9.16
N ILE A 94 1.53 8.89 10.19
CA ILE A 94 1.32 9.27 11.59
C ILE A 94 2.67 9.46 12.29
N GLY A 95 2.70 10.30 13.32
CA GLY A 95 3.89 10.53 14.14
C GLY A 95 4.87 11.55 13.57
N GLU A 96 6.07 11.59 14.15
CA GLU A 96 7.13 12.50 13.73
C GLU A 96 7.92 11.91 12.56
N TRP A 97 8.21 12.75 11.56
CA TRP A 97 8.98 12.38 10.38
C TRP A 97 10.24 13.21 10.29
N ILE A 98 11.35 12.60 9.88
CA ILE A 98 12.64 13.29 9.66
C ILE A 98 12.54 14.28 8.50
N VAL A 99 11.68 13.97 7.50
CA VAL A 99 11.34 14.82 6.34
C VAL A 99 9.82 14.77 6.15
N PRO A 100 9.20 15.73 5.47
CA PRO A 100 7.77 15.61 5.15
C PRO A 100 7.45 14.28 4.45
N PRO A 101 6.40 13.56 4.88
CA PRO A 101 6.12 12.18 4.45
C PRO A 101 6.05 11.96 2.95
N TYR A 102 5.62 12.97 2.20
CA TYR A 102 5.45 12.91 0.75
C TYR A 102 6.45 13.80 -0.01
N SER A 103 7.55 14.22 0.65
CA SER A 103 8.59 15.03 -0.01
C SER A 103 9.46 14.23 -0.98
N ALA A 104 9.50 12.91 -0.82
CA ALA A 104 10.37 12.02 -1.59
C ALA A 104 11.83 12.53 -1.62
N GLU A 105 12.32 13.00 -0.48
CA GLU A 105 13.63 13.61 -0.36
C GLU A 105 14.73 12.56 -0.40
N ILE A 106 15.83 12.87 -1.10
CA ILE A 106 17.01 12.03 -1.11
C ILE A 106 18.03 12.64 -0.16
N ARG A 107 18.46 11.85 0.82
CA ARG A 107 19.58 12.16 1.74
C ARG A 107 20.50 10.95 1.86
N GLU A 108 21.79 11.14 1.78
CA GLU A 108 22.77 10.07 1.98
C GLU A 108 22.47 8.81 1.15
N ASN A 109 22.14 8.99 -0.12
CA ASN A 109 21.74 7.92 -1.07
C ASN A 109 20.53 7.09 -0.64
N ARG A 110 19.63 7.66 0.17
CA ARG A 110 18.36 7.04 0.57
C ARG A 110 17.19 7.93 0.20
N LEU A 111 16.15 7.32 -0.34
CA LEU A 111 14.87 7.97 -0.61
C LEU A 111 13.97 7.86 0.62
N TYR A 112 13.59 9.01 1.18
CA TYR A 112 12.69 9.10 2.32
C TYR A 112 11.29 9.48 1.88
N GLY A 113 10.29 8.72 2.32
CA GLY A 113 8.89 9.02 2.08
C GLY A 113 7.97 7.86 2.40
N ARG A 114 6.69 8.14 2.67
CA ARG A 114 5.65 7.13 2.82
C ARG A 114 5.45 6.44 1.46
N GLY A 115 5.54 5.10 1.42
CA GLY A 115 5.45 4.33 0.19
C GLY A 115 6.80 4.10 -0.52
N SER A 116 7.94 4.61 0.01
CA SER A 116 9.25 4.39 -0.60
C SER A 116 9.71 2.92 -0.53
N VAL A 117 9.24 2.16 0.45
CA VAL A 117 9.52 0.73 0.65
C VAL A 117 8.26 -0.10 0.43
N ASP A 118 7.11 0.39 0.82
CA ASP A 118 5.83 -0.30 0.86
C ASP A 118 4.78 0.60 0.18
N ASP A 119 4.41 0.36 -1.09
CA ASP A 119 5.01 -0.58 -2.07
C ASP A 119 5.40 0.16 -3.38
N LYS A 120 5.29 1.52 -3.42
CA LYS A 120 5.53 2.32 -4.65
C LYS A 120 6.96 2.22 -5.17
N GLY A 121 7.95 2.16 -4.28
CA GLY A 121 9.35 1.98 -4.67
C GLY A 121 9.58 0.63 -5.34
N PRO A 122 9.24 -0.49 -4.69
CA PRO A 122 9.32 -1.83 -5.27
C PRO A 122 8.49 -1.98 -6.57
N ALA A 123 7.27 -1.42 -6.61
CA ALA A 123 6.45 -1.40 -7.82
C ALA A 123 7.17 -0.72 -8.98
N MET A 124 7.79 0.45 -8.76
CA MET A 124 8.54 1.15 -9.80
C MET A 124 9.79 0.37 -10.22
N ALA A 125 10.50 -0.25 -9.27
CA ALA A 125 11.65 -1.11 -9.59
C ALA A 125 11.23 -2.30 -10.48
N CYS A 126 10.09 -2.93 -10.18
CA CYS A 126 9.53 -4.00 -11.02
C CYS A 126 9.13 -3.50 -12.42
N LEU A 127 8.54 -2.30 -12.52
CA LEU A 127 8.18 -1.72 -13.82
C LEU A 127 9.41 -1.47 -14.69
N TYR A 128 10.49 -0.97 -14.11
CA TYR A 128 11.75 -0.79 -14.83
C TYR A 128 12.45 -2.13 -15.17
N ALA A 129 12.31 -3.15 -14.32
CA ALA A 129 12.77 -4.50 -14.67
C ALA A 129 11.99 -5.08 -15.85
N MET A 130 10.68 -4.89 -15.92
CA MET A 130 9.87 -5.25 -17.09
C MET A 130 10.34 -4.47 -18.34
N LYS A 131 10.64 -3.19 -18.19
CA LYS A 131 11.18 -2.35 -19.28
C LYS A 131 12.53 -2.86 -19.77
N ALA A 132 13.45 -3.22 -18.88
CA ALA A 132 14.74 -3.80 -19.25
C ALA A 132 14.57 -5.10 -20.04
N ILE A 133 13.65 -5.98 -19.64
CA ILE A 133 13.33 -7.20 -20.37
C ILE A 133 12.78 -6.88 -21.76
N LYS A 134 11.85 -5.96 -21.88
CA LYS A 134 11.27 -5.53 -23.15
C LYS A 134 12.34 -4.99 -24.10
N GLU A 135 13.19 -4.06 -23.63
CA GLU A 135 14.23 -3.43 -24.46
C GLU A 135 15.40 -4.36 -24.77
N SER A 136 15.57 -5.43 -24.01
CA SER A 136 16.60 -6.43 -24.31
C SER A 136 16.38 -7.17 -25.63
N GLY A 137 15.13 -7.18 -26.13
CA GLY A 137 14.74 -7.94 -27.31
C GLY A 137 14.80 -9.46 -27.11
N LEU A 138 15.00 -9.93 -25.88
CA LEU A 138 15.04 -11.36 -25.58
C LEU A 138 13.65 -11.98 -25.73
N PRO A 139 13.56 -13.22 -26.27
CA PRO A 139 12.29 -13.90 -26.38
C PRO A 139 11.75 -14.22 -24.98
N VAL A 140 10.51 -13.83 -24.71
CA VAL A 140 9.76 -14.20 -23.51
C VAL A 140 8.74 -15.28 -23.86
N ARG A 141 8.67 -16.32 -23.03
CA ARG A 141 7.71 -17.43 -23.20
C ARG A 141 6.32 -17.08 -22.71
N ASN A 142 6.29 -16.33 -21.64
CA ASN A 142 5.09 -16.00 -20.90
C ASN A 142 4.89 -14.49 -20.95
N HIS A 143 3.64 -14.04 -20.95
CA HIS A 143 3.39 -12.62 -20.80
C HIS A 143 3.54 -12.19 -19.33
N MET A 144 4.05 -11.00 -19.13
CA MET A 144 4.21 -10.39 -17.82
C MET A 144 3.08 -9.40 -17.57
N ARG A 145 2.46 -9.46 -16.41
CA ARG A 145 1.44 -8.52 -16.01
C ARG A 145 1.69 -8.05 -14.58
N MET A 146 1.98 -6.76 -14.45
CA MET A 146 1.92 -6.09 -13.14
C MET A 146 0.47 -5.77 -12.85
N ILE A 147 0.01 -6.19 -11.69
CA ILE A 147 -1.33 -5.92 -11.15
C ILE A 147 -1.14 -4.94 -9.99
N LEU A 148 -1.78 -3.78 -10.08
CA LEU A 148 -1.70 -2.70 -9.10
C LEU A 148 -3.01 -2.67 -8.30
N GLY A 149 -2.93 -3.06 -7.03
CA GLY A 149 -4.03 -2.93 -6.07
C GLY A 149 -4.18 -1.50 -5.56
N THR A 150 -5.37 -1.16 -5.09
CA THR A 150 -5.69 0.19 -4.60
C THR A 150 -6.27 0.21 -3.19
N ASP A 151 -6.23 -0.92 -2.47
CA ASP A 151 -6.80 -1.07 -1.12
C ASP A 151 -6.11 -2.21 -0.37
N GLU A 152 -4.82 -2.45 -0.62
CA GLU A 152 -4.06 -3.53 0.02
C GLU A 152 -4.00 -3.33 1.52
N GLU A 153 -3.70 -2.12 1.96
CA GLU A 153 -3.48 -1.69 3.33
C GLU A 153 -4.73 -1.78 4.23
N THR A 154 -5.89 -2.17 3.67
CA THR A 154 -7.13 -2.31 4.41
C THR A 154 -7.81 -3.65 4.20
N LEU A 155 -8.49 -3.87 3.09
CA LEU A 155 -9.30 -5.07 2.84
C LEU A 155 -9.01 -5.74 1.49
N ALA A 156 -8.04 -5.25 0.73
CA ALA A 156 -7.66 -5.75 -0.60
C ALA A 156 -8.84 -5.84 -1.59
N ARG A 157 -9.88 -5.00 -1.42
CA ARG A 157 -11.10 -5.02 -2.24
C ARG A 157 -10.81 -4.81 -3.73
N GLY A 158 -9.76 -4.05 -4.03
CA GLY A 158 -9.31 -3.82 -5.39
C GLY A 158 -8.90 -5.10 -6.11
N ILE A 159 -8.16 -5.97 -5.45
CA ILE A 159 -7.73 -7.26 -6.01
C ILE A 159 -8.90 -8.23 -6.17
N TYR A 160 -9.84 -8.27 -5.24
CA TYR A 160 -11.06 -9.08 -5.43
C TYR A 160 -11.88 -8.59 -6.63
N TYR A 161 -12.02 -7.26 -6.80
CA TYR A 161 -12.69 -6.68 -7.97
C TYR A 161 -12.01 -7.08 -9.29
N TYR A 162 -10.68 -7.11 -9.32
CA TYR A 162 -9.90 -7.57 -10.47
C TYR A 162 -10.13 -9.06 -10.75
N LEU A 163 -10.05 -9.93 -9.74
CA LEU A 163 -10.19 -11.39 -9.88
C LEU A 163 -11.60 -11.82 -10.32
N ASP A 164 -12.63 -11.03 -10.05
CA ASP A 164 -13.97 -11.27 -10.56
C ASP A 164 -14.07 -11.04 -12.09
N ARG A 165 -13.10 -10.35 -12.70
CA ARG A 165 -13.12 -9.92 -14.11
C ARG A 165 -12.01 -10.51 -14.96
N GLU A 166 -10.97 -10.96 -14.34
CA GLU A 166 -9.77 -11.49 -15.01
C GLU A 166 -9.41 -12.86 -14.41
N LYS A 167 -8.84 -13.69 -15.25
CA LYS A 167 -8.32 -14.98 -14.80
C LYS A 167 -7.14 -14.78 -13.85
N ALA A 168 -7.12 -15.53 -12.76
CA ALA A 168 -5.98 -15.54 -11.86
C ALA A 168 -4.69 -15.95 -12.61
N PRO A 169 -3.54 -15.33 -12.29
CA PRO A 169 -2.26 -15.66 -12.91
C PRO A 169 -1.86 -17.10 -12.58
N ALA A 170 -1.05 -17.71 -13.48
CA ALA A 170 -0.55 -19.06 -13.26
C ALA A 170 0.50 -19.10 -12.15
N PHE A 171 1.31 -18.04 -12.03
CA PHE A 171 2.32 -17.84 -11.00
C PHE A 171 2.69 -16.36 -10.93
N GLY A 172 3.38 -15.98 -9.87
CA GLY A 172 3.81 -14.59 -9.69
C GLY A 172 4.52 -14.39 -8.37
N PHE A 173 4.82 -13.14 -8.09
CA PHE A 173 5.36 -12.70 -6.81
C PHE A 173 4.82 -11.32 -6.46
N SER A 174 4.89 -10.97 -5.18
CA SER A 174 4.72 -9.60 -4.71
C SER A 174 6.09 -9.04 -4.30
N PRO A 175 6.45 -7.82 -4.71
CA PRO A 175 7.68 -7.17 -4.27
C PRO A 175 7.55 -6.57 -2.86
N ASP A 176 6.37 -6.61 -2.28
CA ASP A 176 6.00 -6.06 -0.98
C ASP A 176 6.43 -6.98 0.17
N ALA A 177 7.71 -7.31 0.20
CA ALA A 177 8.28 -8.18 1.24
C ALA A 177 9.79 -8.03 1.33
N GLU A 178 10.35 -8.53 2.44
CA GLU A 178 11.80 -8.58 2.63
C GLU A 178 12.46 -9.71 1.84
N PHE A 179 13.75 -9.53 1.52
CA PHE A 179 14.57 -10.58 0.94
C PHE A 179 15.06 -11.58 2.01
N PRO A 180 15.32 -12.87 1.65
CA PRO A 180 15.41 -13.35 0.28
C PRO A 180 14.06 -13.69 -0.37
N ILE A 181 13.23 -14.54 0.18
CA ILE A 181 11.91 -14.91 -0.35
C ILE A 181 11.05 -15.36 0.83
N ILE A 182 9.91 -14.71 1.01
CA ILE A 182 8.85 -15.16 1.89
C ILE A 182 7.92 -16.05 1.07
N HIS A 183 7.79 -17.31 1.45
CA HIS A 183 6.99 -18.30 0.71
C HIS A 183 5.81 -18.84 1.52
N ALA A 184 5.65 -18.39 2.76
CA ALA A 184 4.55 -18.75 3.63
C ALA A 184 4.27 -17.65 4.64
N GLU A 185 3.00 -17.39 4.90
CA GLU A 185 2.55 -16.41 5.86
C GLU A 185 1.54 -17.01 6.84
N LYS A 186 1.39 -16.37 8.00
CA LYS A 186 0.38 -16.75 8.98
C LYS A 186 -0.99 -16.28 8.54
N GLY A 187 -1.99 -17.13 8.65
CA GLY A 187 -3.38 -16.72 8.48
C GLY A 187 -3.82 -15.71 9.56
N THR A 188 -4.63 -14.75 9.16
CA THR A 188 -5.23 -13.77 10.07
C THR A 188 -6.73 -14.02 10.18
N ILE A 189 -7.25 -14.06 11.40
CA ILE A 189 -8.68 -14.12 11.68
C ILE A 189 -9.05 -12.87 12.47
N ARG A 190 -10.05 -12.14 12.00
CA ARG A 190 -10.58 -10.95 12.66
C ARG A 190 -11.95 -11.26 13.22
N PHE A 191 -12.16 -10.97 14.49
CA PHE A 191 -13.44 -11.14 15.17
C PHE A 191 -14.02 -9.77 15.53
N LEU A 192 -15.26 -9.53 15.16
CA LEU A 192 -16.02 -8.37 15.60
C LEU A 192 -16.99 -8.81 16.70
N TYR A 193 -16.83 -8.26 17.88
CA TYR A 193 -17.71 -8.50 19.01
C TYR A 193 -18.60 -7.28 19.24
N HIS A 194 -19.91 -7.50 19.25
CA HIS A 194 -20.87 -6.52 19.74
C HIS A 194 -21.14 -6.81 21.22
N ILE A 195 -20.75 -5.87 22.07
CA ILE A 195 -21.07 -5.92 23.49
C ILE A 195 -22.34 -5.09 23.65
N PRO A 196 -23.44 -5.66 24.20
CA PRO A 196 -24.65 -4.88 24.48
C PRO A 196 -24.30 -3.70 25.39
N GLU A 197 -25.02 -2.59 25.24
CA GLU A 197 -24.91 -1.46 26.16
C GLU A 197 -25.12 -1.98 27.58
N ALA A 198 -24.13 -1.75 28.43
CA ALA A 198 -24.26 -2.05 29.86
C ALA A 198 -24.82 -0.79 30.58
N ASP A 199 -25.77 -0.98 31.44
CA ASP A 199 -26.16 0.08 32.39
C ASP A 199 -24.94 0.39 33.25
N GLY A 200 -24.38 1.59 33.09
CA GLY A 200 -23.19 1.98 33.84
C GLY A 200 -22.67 3.36 33.48
N ASP A 201 -21.59 3.74 34.14
CA ASP A 201 -21.00 5.06 34.03
C ASP A 201 -20.16 5.27 32.78
N ILE A 202 -19.96 4.24 31.93
CA ILE A 202 -19.16 4.33 30.70
C ILE A 202 -20.06 4.70 29.55
N LEU A 203 -19.90 5.91 29.00
CA LEU A 203 -20.66 6.42 27.87
C LEU A 203 -19.97 6.10 26.54
N MET A 204 -18.64 5.99 26.55
CA MET A 204 -17.84 5.73 25.35
C MET A 204 -16.46 5.22 25.74
N ILE A 205 -15.94 4.26 25.00
CA ILE A 205 -14.52 3.92 24.98
C ILE A 205 -14.07 3.86 23.51
N GLN A 206 -12.96 4.50 23.23
CA GLN A 206 -12.32 4.44 21.93
C GLN A 206 -10.82 4.19 22.11
N ALA A 207 -10.28 3.20 21.41
CA ALA A 207 -8.86 2.89 21.43
C ALA A 207 -8.41 2.35 20.07
N GLY A 208 -7.20 2.70 19.66
CA GLY A 208 -6.59 2.25 18.41
C GLY A 208 -7.16 2.91 17.16
N SER A 209 -6.36 2.91 16.13
CA SER A 209 -6.70 3.42 14.80
C SER A 209 -6.80 2.32 13.75
N ARG A 210 -6.25 1.12 14.04
CA ARG A 210 -6.16 -0.02 13.12
C ARG A 210 -6.25 -1.35 13.86
N LEU A 211 -6.78 -2.35 13.16
CA LEU A 211 -7.02 -3.70 13.74
C LEU A 211 -5.73 -4.50 13.98
N ASN A 212 -4.65 -4.16 13.30
CA ASN A 212 -3.35 -4.82 13.39
C ASN A 212 -2.31 -4.06 14.24
N VAL A 213 -2.71 -2.97 14.87
CA VAL A 213 -1.85 -2.15 15.74
C VAL A 213 -2.38 -2.20 17.17
N VAL A 214 -1.50 -2.54 18.11
CA VAL A 214 -1.84 -2.45 19.54
C VAL A 214 -2.03 -0.98 19.90
N PRO A 215 -3.18 -0.59 20.47
CA PRO A 215 -3.41 0.80 20.87
C PRO A 215 -2.39 1.28 21.90
N ASP A 216 -1.80 2.42 21.64
CA ASP A 216 -0.93 3.16 22.57
C ASP A 216 -1.71 4.14 23.45
N GLN A 217 -2.93 4.49 23.01
CA GLN A 217 -3.83 5.40 23.69
C GLN A 217 -5.27 4.88 23.65
N ALA A 218 -6.01 5.18 24.71
CA ALA A 218 -7.45 4.97 24.79
C ALA A 218 -8.11 6.20 25.40
N THR A 219 -9.30 6.55 24.90
CA THR A 219 -10.15 7.62 25.44
C THR A 219 -11.45 7.03 25.94
N ALA A 220 -11.86 7.42 27.14
CA ALA A 220 -13.17 7.07 27.66
C ALA A 220 -13.94 8.33 28.07
N ARG A 221 -15.27 8.30 27.91
CA ARG A 221 -16.17 9.29 28.43
C ARG A 221 -17.08 8.61 29.48
N LEU A 222 -17.05 9.15 30.67
CA LEU A 222 -17.79 8.62 31.83
C LEU A 222 -18.92 9.57 32.24
N ALA A 223 -20.02 9.01 32.75
CA ALA A 223 -21.07 9.74 33.45
C ALA A 223 -21.00 9.42 34.92
N HIS A 224 -21.41 10.36 35.76
CA HIS A 224 -21.57 10.19 37.23
C HIS A 224 -20.29 9.78 37.99
N VAL A 225 -19.11 9.92 37.36
CA VAL A 225 -17.80 9.62 37.97
C VAL A 225 -16.98 10.91 38.05
N SER A 226 -16.49 11.24 39.25
CA SER A 226 -15.65 12.42 39.43
C SER A 226 -14.19 12.17 38.99
N PRO A 227 -13.43 13.23 38.63
CA PRO A 227 -12.00 13.11 38.34
C PRO A 227 -11.20 12.45 39.48
N ASP A 228 -11.54 12.73 40.73
CA ASP A 228 -10.87 12.14 41.90
C ASP A 228 -11.10 10.63 42.02
N GLN A 229 -12.27 10.14 41.69
CA GLN A 229 -12.58 8.70 41.63
C GLN A 229 -11.79 8.01 40.52
N VAL A 230 -11.69 8.65 39.36
CA VAL A 230 -10.87 8.13 38.24
C VAL A 230 -9.40 8.10 38.63
N GLN A 231 -8.88 9.17 39.26
CA GLN A 231 -7.50 9.24 39.71
C GLN A 231 -7.17 8.16 40.76
N ALA A 232 -8.07 7.90 41.68
CA ALA A 232 -7.90 6.84 42.67
C ALA A 232 -7.80 5.45 42.01
N ALA A 233 -8.71 5.13 41.08
CA ALA A 233 -8.68 3.87 40.31
C ALA A 233 -7.41 3.70 39.47
N ILE A 234 -6.93 4.76 38.81
CA ILE A 234 -5.68 4.76 38.07
C ILE A 234 -4.49 4.44 38.97
N SER A 235 -4.46 5.04 40.16
CA SER A 235 -3.40 4.84 41.15
C SER A 235 -3.36 3.39 41.64
N GLU A 236 -4.51 2.76 41.85
CA GLU A 236 -4.64 1.35 42.26
C GLU A 236 -4.15 0.40 41.13
N LEU A 237 -4.41 0.73 39.89
CA LEU A 237 -4.03 -0.09 38.74
C LEU A 237 -2.56 0.12 38.30
N ASN A 238 -1.84 1.04 38.97
CA ASN A 238 -0.46 1.41 38.60
C ASN A 238 -0.28 1.70 37.10
N THR A 239 -1.26 2.36 36.51
CA THR A 239 -1.28 2.72 35.08
C THR A 239 -1.11 4.23 34.90
N LYS A 240 -0.85 4.67 33.67
CA LYS A 240 -0.73 6.08 33.31
C LYS A 240 -1.99 6.54 32.59
N ALA A 241 -2.60 7.61 33.07
CA ALA A 241 -3.69 8.28 32.38
C ALA A 241 -3.59 9.80 32.55
N VAL A 242 -4.19 10.52 31.61
CA VAL A 242 -4.43 11.97 31.68
C VAL A 242 -5.94 12.17 31.77
N ILE A 243 -6.39 12.92 32.77
CA ILE A 243 -7.81 13.17 33.05
C ILE A 243 -8.21 14.55 32.52
#